data_2a6c07231281961801bfb8809dbe651c
#
_entry.id   2a6c07231281961801bfb8809dbe651c
#
_cell.length_a   1.000
_cell.length_b   1.000
_cell.length_c   1.000
_cell.angle_alpha   90.00
_cell.angle_beta   90.00
_cell.angle_gamma   90.00
#
_symmetry.space_group_name_H-M   'P 1'
#
loop_
_entity.id
_entity.type
_entity.pdbx_description
1 polymer ?
#
loop_
_entity_poly.entity_id
_entity_poly.type
_entity_poly.pdbx_seq_one_letter_code
_entity_poly.pdbx_strand_id
1 'polypeptide(L)'
;MIKKLLIAVVLMQVSATAALAQDETLLISESGLPYTAQTWFAYGSENIDQKDIVGCWDQGKRIVTAAYTGEGWFLIMAGNTGYSMQTYLVSEAWPEDWIAQKTQEGYAITSMSRSNSQWLVVLSQGSGISRQIIWQNTWDNLAPWIAEQKGYGYSITDLA
;
A
#
# COMPACT_ATOMS: atom_id res chain seq x y z
N MET A 1 32.94 3.46 29.57
CA MET A 1 31.72 4.27 29.40
C MET A 1 30.71 3.45 28.59
N ILE A 2 29.78 2.83 29.30
CA ILE A 2 28.74 1.95 28.71
C ILE A 2 27.59 2.85 28.32
N LYS A 3 27.36 3.03 27.00
CA LYS A 3 26.17 3.71 26.50
C LYS A 3 24.95 2.82 26.79
N LYS A 4 24.11 3.27 27.73
CA LYS A 4 22.79 2.65 27.95
C LYS A 4 21.93 2.88 26.69
N LEU A 5 21.66 1.80 25.97
CA LEU A 5 20.66 1.75 24.91
C LEU A 5 19.28 1.87 25.57
N LEU A 6 18.63 2.99 25.38
CA LEU A 6 17.27 3.20 25.83
C LEU A 6 16.35 2.61 24.77
N ILE A 7 15.88 1.38 25.00
CA ILE A 7 14.83 0.77 24.18
C ILE A 7 13.52 1.47 24.55
N ALA A 8 13.07 2.39 23.73
CA ALA A 8 11.73 2.93 23.82
C ALA A 8 10.75 1.87 23.30
N VAL A 9 10.22 1.05 24.18
CA VAL A 9 9.07 0.19 23.88
C VAL A 9 7.87 1.13 23.78
N VAL A 10 7.47 1.48 22.57
CA VAL A 10 6.17 2.10 22.31
C VAL A 10 5.12 1.03 22.51
N LEU A 11 4.54 0.97 23.69
CA LEU A 11 3.33 0.21 23.97
C LEU A 11 2.18 0.85 23.18
N MET A 12 1.93 0.37 21.95
CA MET A 12 0.66 0.62 21.28
C MET A 12 -0.42 -0.12 22.07
N GLN A 13 -1.33 0.65 22.68
CA GLN A 13 -2.57 0.07 23.18
C GLN A 13 -3.43 -0.30 21.98
N VAL A 14 -3.41 -1.57 21.63
CA VAL A 14 -4.34 -2.17 20.67
C VAL A 14 -5.65 -2.39 21.42
N SER A 15 -6.55 -1.44 21.31
CA SER A 15 -7.96 -1.65 21.67
C SER A 15 -8.75 -1.96 20.40
N ALA A 16 -8.55 -3.16 19.86
CA ALA A 16 -9.46 -3.77 18.92
C ALA A 16 -9.27 -5.27 19.01
N THR A 17 -10.31 -5.96 19.42
CA THR A 17 -10.46 -7.41 19.34
C THR A 17 -10.70 -7.83 17.88
N ALA A 18 -9.75 -7.62 17.01
CA ALA A 18 -9.62 -8.37 15.78
C ALA A 18 -8.55 -9.42 16.05
N ALA A 19 -8.95 -10.68 16.18
CA ALA A 19 -8.00 -11.78 16.16
C ALA A 19 -7.38 -11.78 14.76
N LEU A 20 -6.13 -11.38 14.66
CA LEU A 20 -5.37 -11.58 13.43
C LEU A 20 -5.29 -13.09 13.18
N ALA A 21 -5.55 -13.52 11.96
CA ALA A 21 -5.35 -14.90 11.57
C ALA A 21 -3.88 -15.28 11.82
N GLN A 22 -3.61 -16.52 12.24
CA GLN A 22 -2.30 -16.94 12.79
C GLN A 22 -1.12 -16.91 11.79
N ASP A 23 -1.36 -16.52 10.53
CA ASP A 23 -0.36 -16.52 9.46
C ASP A 23 0.02 -15.11 8.95
N GLU A 24 -0.42 -14.04 9.61
CA GLU A 24 -0.11 -12.68 9.18
C GLU A 24 1.23 -12.20 9.74
N THR A 25 2.06 -11.64 8.86
CA THR A 25 3.38 -11.13 9.23
C THR A 25 3.43 -9.62 9.06
N LEU A 26 3.67 -8.88 10.15
CA LEU A 26 3.91 -7.46 10.14
C LEU A 26 5.41 -7.19 10.33
N LEU A 27 6.03 -6.51 9.36
CA LEU A 27 7.40 -6.06 9.47
C LEU A 27 7.44 -4.64 10.05
N ILE A 28 8.12 -4.48 11.19
CA ILE A 28 8.36 -3.17 11.82
C ILE A 28 9.86 -2.94 11.82
N SER A 29 10.30 -1.82 11.23
CA SER A 29 11.72 -1.45 11.16
C SER A 29 11.98 -0.15 11.91
N GLU A 30 13.14 -0.01 12.53
CA GLU A 30 13.62 1.31 12.96
C GLU A 30 13.87 2.21 11.75
N SER A 31 13.49 3.46 11.87
CA SER A 31 13.29 4.39 10.78
C SER A 31 14.56 4.74 9.99
N GLY A 32 14.54 4.57 8.75
CA GLY A 32 15.20 5.30 7.67
C GLY A 32 14.18 5.71 6.61
N LEU A 33 12.90 5.42 6.85
CA LEU A 33 11.83 5.83 5.94
C LEU A 33 11.55 7.32 6.10
N PRO A 34 11.33 8.06 5.00
CA PRO A 34 11.01 9.49 5.06
C PRO A 34 9.63 9.76 5.66
N TYR A 35 8.84 8.70 5.90
CA TYR A 35 7.46 8.80 6.34
C TYR A 35 7.34 9.28 7.78
N THR A 36 6.40 10.19 8.02
CA THR A 36 6.10 10.73 9.34
C THR A 36 4.64 10.50 9.71
N ALA A 37 4.33 10.58 10.99
CA ALA A 37 2.95 10.58 11.52
C ALA A 37 2.08 9.45 10.94
N GLN A 38 2.56 8.22 11.01
CA GLN A 38 1.84 7.06 10.50
C GLN A 38 0.52 6.83 11.26
N THR A 39 -0.49 6.42 10.53
CA THR A 39 -1.79 5.97 11.03
C THR A 39 -2.16 4.71 10.26
N TRP A 40 -2.79 3.77 10.92
CA TRP A 40 -3.26 2.55 10.28
C TRP A 40 -4.74 2.32 10.55
N PHE A 41 -5.40 1.61 9.64
CA PHE A 41 -6.78 1.18 9.74
C PHE A 41 -6.86 -0.31 9.43
N ALA A 42 -7.60 -1.05 10.26
CA ALA A 42 -7.95 -2.44 10.02
C ALA A 42 -9.48 -2.53 9.91
N TYR A 43 -9.96 -2.93 8.75
CA TYR A 43 -11.37 -3.11 8.49
C TYR A 43 -11.66 -4.61 8.55
N GLY A 44 -12.59 -5.03 9.41
CA GLY A 44 -13.04 -6.43 9.50
C GLY A 44 -13.99 -6.82 8.36
N SER A 45 -13.80 -6.26 7.17
CA SER A 45 -14.60 -6.51 5.98
C SER A 45 -13.91 -5.97 4.73
N GLU A 46 -14.46 -6.28 3.56
CA GLU A 46 -14.02 -5.70 2.27
C GLU A 46 -14.51 -4.25 2.04
N ASN A 47 -15.14 -3.62 3.05
CA ASN A 47 -15.58 -2.22 2.98
C ASN A 47 -14.59 -1.31 3.71
N ILE A 48 -14.13 -0.27 3.02
CA ILE A 48 -13.29 0.78 3.59
C ILE A 48 -14.19 1.96 3.97
N ASP A 49 -14.07 2.48 5.19
CA ASP A 49 -14.75 3.74 5.54
C ASP A 49 -14.01 4.91 4.89
N GLN A 50 -14.65 5.50 3.89
CA GLN A 50 -14.08 6.64 3.15
C GLN A 50 -13.75 7.82 4.06
N LYS A 51 -14.45 8.00 5.18
CA LYS A 51 -14.20 9.12 6.12
C LYS A 51 -12.82 9.03 6.74
N ASP A 52 -12.33 7.83 7.04
CA ASP A 52 -11.00 7.61 7.59
C ASP A 52 -9.93 8.08 6.59
N ILE A 53 -10.12 7.73 5.32
CA ILE A 53 -9.18 8.09 4.24
C ILE A 53 -9.18 9.60 4.02
N VAL A 54 -10.36 10.20 3.87
CA VAL A 54 -10.51 11.66 3.66
C VAL A 54 -9.94 12.43 4.84
N GLY A 55 -10.25 12.03 6.07
CA GLY A 55 -9.72 12.67 7.28
C GLY A 55 -8.18 12.63 7.38
N CYS A 56 -7.57 11.56 6.89
CA CYS A 56 -6.12 11.46 6.77
C CYS A 56 -5.57 12.32 5.64
N TRP A 57 -6.24 12.37 4.48
CA TRP A 57 -5.83 13.22 3.37
C TRP A 57 -5.83 14.70 3.75
N ASP A 58 -6.84 15.16 4.51
CA ASP A 58 -6.94 16.52 5.04
C ASP A 58 -5.77 16.87 5.99
N GLN A 59 -5.20 15.84 6.66
CA GLN A 59 -4.00 15.97 7.48
C GLN A 59 -2.69 15.84 6.70
N GLY A 60 -2.74 15.78 5.38
CA GLY A 60 -1.56 15.61 4.52
C GLY A 60 -0.98 14.19 4.50
N LYS A 61 -1.68 13.20 5.05
CA LYS A 61 -1.27 11.79 5.00
C LYS A 61 -1.75 11.15 3.69
N ARG A 62 -1.05 10.12 3.25
CA ARG A 62 -1.39 9.34 2.05
C ARG A 62 -1.25 7.86 2.35
N ILE A 63 -2.01 7.02 1.67
CA ILE A 63 -1.87 5.57 1.74
C ILE A 63 -0.50 5.20 1.19
N VAL A 64 0.29 4.50 1.98
CA VAL A 64 1.62 3.99 1.60
C VAL A 64 1.63 2.48 1.43
N THR A 65 0.67 1.79 2.06
CA THR A 65 0.49 0.35 1.93
C THR A 65 -0.97 0.00 2.07
N ALA A 66 -1.44 -0.91 1.24
CA ALA A 66 -2.73 -1.55 1.35
C ALA A 66 -2.53 -3.07 1.27
N ALA A 67 -3.18 -3.82 2.14
CA ALA A 67 -3.16 -5.27 2.15
C ALA A 67 -4.53 -5.84 2.51
N TYR A 68 -4.83 -7.06 2.02
CA TYR A 68 -5.96 -7.83 2.48
C TYR A 68 -5.48 -8.90 3.47
N THR A 69 -6.10 -8.94 4.64
CA THR A 69 -5.65 -9.78 5.77
C THR A 69 -6.43 -11.08 5.91
N GLY A 70 -7.20 -11.45 4.90
CA GLY A 70 -8.12 -12.61 4.97
C GLY A 70 -9.47 -12.27 5.60
N GLU A 71 -9.54 -11.30 6.51
CA GLU A 71 -10.77 -10.82 7.14
C GLU A 71 -11.24 -9.48 6.58
N GLY A 72 -10.30 -8.62 6.13
CA GLY A 72 -10.62 -7.29 5.63
C GLY A 72 -9.38 -6.53 5.16
N TRP A 73 -9.59 -5.27 4.81
CA TRP A 73 -8.51 -4.40 4.37
C TRP A 73 -7.68 -3.87 5.54
N PHE A 74 -6.38 -3.85 5.37
CA PHE A 74 -5.44 -3.17 6.24
C PHE A 74 -4.74 -2.06 5.46
N LEU A 75 -4.80 -0.83 5.96
CA LEU A 75 -4.21 0.35 5.32
C LEU A 75 -3.20 1.01 6.26
N ILE A 76 -2.06 1.40 5.71
CA ILE A 76 -1.10 2.30 6.40
C ILE A 76 -1.08 3.62 5.64
N MET A 77 -1.28 4.70 6.38
CA MET A 77 -1.20 6.06 5.87
C MET A 77 -0.10 6.84 6.59
N ALA A 78 0.64 7.64 5.85
CA ALA A 78 1.75 8.41 6.40
C ALA A 78 1.83 9.81 5.81
N GLY A 79 2.42 10.74 6.57
CA GLY A 79 2.83 12.04 6.09
C GLY A 79 4.20 11.99 5.41
N ASN A 80 4.57 13.07 4.74
CA ASN A 80 5.86 13.24 4.06
C ASN A 80 6.19 12.15 3.01
N THR A 81 5.16 11.70 2.29
CA THR A 81 5.30 10.64 1.27
C THR A 81 5.86 11.15 -0.06
N GLY A 82 5.84 12.45 -0.28
CA GLY A 82 6.07 13.07 -1.59
C GLY A 82 4.86 13.04 -2.52
N TYR A 83 3.80 12.31 -2.18
CA TYR A 83 2.59 12.24 -2.99
C TYR A 83 1.79 13.54 -2.88
N SER A 84 1.55 14.21 -4.02
CA SER A 84 0.78 15.45 -4.08
C SER A 84 -0.74 15.19 -4.05
N MET A 85 -1.19 14.25 -4.87
CA MET A 85 -2.59 13.82 -4.95
C MET A 85 -2.66 12.30 -4.87
N GLN A 86 -3.79 11.79 -4.35
CA GLN A 86 -4.02 10.35 -4.26
C GLN A 86 -5.50 10.02 -4.52
N THR A 87 -5.73 8.90 -5.13
CA THR A 87 -7.06 8.30 -5.32
C THR A 87 -6.96 6.80 -5.12
N TYR A 88 -8.08 6.15 -4.84
CA TYR A 88 -8.16 4.70 -4.79
C TYR A 88 -9.47 4.21 -5.36
N LEU A 89 -9.51 2.95 -5.74
CA LEU A 89 -10.71 2.26 -6.17
C LEU A 89 -10.74 0.86 -5.58
N VAL A 90 -11.91 0.47 -5.08
CA VAL A 90 -12.24 -0.92 -4.76
C VAL A 90 -13.16 -1.44 -5.86
N SER A 91 -12.84 -2.58 -6.45
CA SER A 91 -13.52 -3.10 -7.65
C SER A 91 -13.45 -4.62 -7.70
N GLU A 92 -14.53 -5.29 -8.10
CA GLU A 92 -14.57 -6.75 -8.28
C GLU A 92 -13.66 -7.22 -9.42
N ALA A 93 -13.62 -6.45 -10.51
CA ALA A 93 -12.72 -6.71 -11.62
C ALA A 93 -11.50 -5.78 -11.56
N TRP A 94 -10.40 -6.20 -12.19
CA TRP A 94 -9.25 -5.33 -12.40
C TRP A 94 -9.67 -4.06 -13.16
N PRO A 95 -9.46 -2.85 -12.60
CA PRO A 95 -10.03 -1.61 -13.15
C PRO A 95 -9.13 -0.98 -14.22
N GLU A 96 -8.88 -1.67 -15.34
CA GLU A 96 -7.94 -1.26 -16.37
C GLU A 96 -8.23 0.11 -16.96
N ASP A 97 -9.49 0.36 -17.35
CA ASP A 97 -9.89 1.64 -17.95
C ASP A 97 -9.70 2.82 -16.99
N TRP A 98 -10.04 2.62 -15.71
CA TRP A 98 -9.85 3.64 -14.68
C TRP A 98 -8.37 3.92 -14.44
N ILE A 99 -7.54 2.88 -14.39
CA ILE A 99 -6.08 3.01 -14.27
C ILE A 99 -5.53 3.77 -15.48
N ALA A 100 -5.93 3.40 -16.69
CA ALA A 100 -5.49 4.06 -17.92
C ALA A 100 -5.86 5.55 -17.93
N GLN A 101 -7.10 5.88 -17.55
CA GLN A 101 -7.54 7.27 -17.40
C GLN A 101 -6.67 8.02 -16.39
N LYS A 102 -6.49 7.48 -15.19
CA LYS A 102 -5.71 8.13 -14.14
C LYS A 102 -4.23 8.26 -14.49
N THR A 103 -3.69 7.32 -15.25
CA THR A 103 -2.32 7.42 -15.75
C THR A 103 -2.16 8.61 -16.71
N GLN A 104 -3.16 8.87 -17.57
CA GLN A 104 -3.17 10.07 -18.44
C GLN A 104 -3.25 11.37 -17.63
N GLU A 105 -3.86 11.32 -16.44
CA GLU A 105 -3.92 12.43 -15.49
C GLU A 105 -2.62 12.57 -14.63
N GLY A 106 -1.59 11.75 -14.89
CA GLY A 106 -0.30 11.80 -14.22
C GLY A 106 -0.23 11.01 -12.90
N TYR A 107 -1.17 10.11 -12.66
CA TYR A 107 -1.11 9.19 -11.53
C TYR A 107 -0.33 7.93 -11.91
N ALA A 108 0.29 7.31 -10.90
CA ALA A 108 0.90 5.99 -10.99
C ALA A 108 0.35 5.10 -9.85
N ILE A 109 0.28 3.80 -10.06
CA ILE A 109 -0.08 2.85 -9.01
C ILE A 109 1.02 2.87 -7.95
N THR A 110 0.63 3.12 -6.71
CA THR A 110 1.55 3.17 -5.56
C THR A 110 1.30 2.08 -4.54
N SER A 111 0.15 1.45 -4.58
CA SER A 111 -0.14 0.21 -3.86
C SER A 111 -1.32 -0.51 -4.51
N MET A 112 -1.30 -1.82 -4.51
CA MET A 112 -2.42 -2.65 -4.92
C MET A 112 -2.52 -3.88 -4.01
N SER A 113 -3.72 -4.38 -3.84
CA SER A 113 -3.97 -5.62 -3.11
C SER A 113 -5.24 -6.29 -3.61
N ARG A 114 -5.36 -7.58 -3.39
CA ARG A 114 -6.53 -8.35 -3.79
C ARG A 114 -7.09 -9.12 -2.60
N SER A 115 -8.40 -8.98 -2.39
CA SER A 115 -9.19 -9.86 -1.54
C SER A 115 -9.66 -11.10 -2.32
N ASN A 116 -10.50 -11.91 -1.70
CA ASN A 116 -11.15 -13.04 -2.38
C ASN A 116 -12.06 -12.58 -3.54
N SER A 117 -12.65 -11.39 -3.46
CA SER A 117 -13.65 -10.90 -4.41
C SER A 117 -13.33 -9.54 -5.05
N GLN A 118 -12.40 -8.76 -4.47
CA GLN A 118 -12.18 -7.38 -4.89
C GLN A 118 -10.70 -7.03 -5.02
N TRP A 119 -10.43 -6.09 -5.90
CA TRP A 119 -9.16 -5.37 -5.98
C TRP A 119 -9.26 -4.06 -5.20
N LEU A 120 -8.21 -3.70 -4.49
CA LEU A 120 -7.96 -2.36 -4.00
C LEU A 120 -6.73 -1.81 -4.73
N VAL A 121 -6.92 -0.75 -5.50
CA VAL A 121 -5.83 -0.11 -6.24
C VAL A 121 -5.72 1.34 -5.81
N VAL A 122 -4.52 1.75 -5.42
CA VAL A 122 -4.19 3.10 -4.95
C VAL A 122 -3.27 3.76 -5.98
N LEU A 123 -3.65 4.94 -6.45
CA LEU A 123 -2.85 5.71 -7.39
C LEU A 123 -2.49 7.07 -6.80
N SER A 124 -1.24 7.49 -7.02
CA SER A 124 -0.72 8.76 -6.50
C SER A 124 0.00 9.55 -7.58
N GLN A 125 -0.14 10.88 -7.55
CA GLN A 125 0.74 11.81 -8.26
C GLN A 125 1.94 12.15 -7.38
N GLY A 126 3.05 12.57 -7.99
CA GLY A 126 4.28 12.92 -7.25
C GLY A 126 5.06 11.71 -6.75
N SER A 127 4.72 10.50 -7.19
CA SER A 127 5.39 9.27 -6.78
C SER A 127 6.82 9.11 -7.29
N GLY A 128 7.24 9.91 -8.28
CA GLY A 128 8.50 9.75 -8.98
C GLY A 128 8.50 8.60 -10.00
N ILE A 129 7.41 7.86 -10.12
CA ILE A 129 7.27 6.75 -11.07
C ILE A 129 6.91 7.35 -12.44
N SER A 130 7.80 7.19 -13.41
CA SER A 130 7.60 7.73 -14.78
C SER A 130 6.93 6.73 -15.72
N ARG A 131 7.08 5.44 -15.47
CA ARG A 131 6.49 4.37 -16.29
C ARG A 131 6.20 3.16 -15.41
N GLN A 132 5.07 2.52 -15.66
CA GLN A 132 4.70 1.25 -15.03
C GLN A 132 4.27 0.26 -16.09
N ILE A 133 4.53 -1.01 -15.81
CA ILE A 133 4.01 -2.15 -16.56
C ILE A 133 3.39 -3.12 -15.56
N ILE A 134 2.32 -3.76 -15.96
CA ILE A 134 1.57 -4.68 -15.12
C ILE A 134 1.63 -6.05 -15.75
N TRP A 135 1.95 -7.06 -14.94
CA TRP A 135 1.87 -8.46 -15.31
C TRP A 135 0.61 -9.07 -14.73
N GLN A 136 -0.22 -9.62 -15.59
CA GLN A 136 -1.43 -10.34 -15.22
C GLN A 136 -1.45 -11.68 -15.95
N ASN A 137 -0.70 -12.64 -15.45
CA ASN A 137 -0.61 -13.95 -16.07
C ASN A 137 -0.19 -15.02 -15.04
N THR A 138 -0.04 -16.25 -15.46
CA THR A 138 0.37 -17.38 -14.61
C THR A 138 1.83 -17.24 -14.16
N TRP A 139 2.16 -17.90 -13.05
CA TRP A 139 3.50 -17.88 -12.46
C TRP A 139 4.60 -18.46 -13.37
N ASP A 140 4.24 -19.37 -14.28
CA ASP A 140 5.20 -20.11 -15.10
C ASP A 140 6.11 -19.23 -15.96
N ASN A 141 5.63 -18.05 -16.35
CA ASN A 141 6.39 -17.09 -17.17
C ASN A 141 6.80 -15.82 -16.41
N LEU A 142 6.53 -15.73 -15.12
CA LEU A 142 6.80 -14.52 -14.35
C LEU A 142 8.30 -14.24 -14.20
N ALA A 143 9.09 -15.25 -13.83
CA ALA A 143 10.53 -15.05 -13.59
C ALA A 143 11.30 -14.66 -14.87
N PRO A 144 11.10 -15.28 -16.02
CA PRO A 144 11.68 -14.82 -17.29
C PRO A 144 11.27 -13.39 -17.65
N TRP A 145 9.98 -13.05 -17.50
CA TRP A 145 9.48 -11.73 -17.77
C TRP A 145 10.10 -10.67 -16.85
N ILE A 146 10.20 -10.95 -15.52
CA ILE A 146 10.90 -10.07 -14.57
C ILE A 146 12.35 -9.82 -15.01
N ALA A 147 13.07 -10.88 -15.40
CA ALA A 147 14.45 -10.76 -15.83
C ALA A 147 14.59 -9.85 -17.07
N GLU A 148 13.67 -10.00 -18.03
CA GLU A 148 13.61 -9.14 -19.22
C GLU A 148 13.34 -7.68 -18.84
N GLN A 149 12.31 -7.40 -18.00
CA GLN A 149 11.96 -6.04 -17.61
C GLN A 149 13.07 -5.36 -16.80
N LYS A 150 13.78 -6.11 -15.97
CA LYS A 150 15.00 -5.60 -15.30
C LYS A 150 16.07 -5.16 -16.30
N GLY A 151 16.22 -5.87 -17.42
CA GLY A 151 17.11 -5.48 -18.50
C GLY A 151 16.74 -4.12 -19.13
N TYR A 152 15.46 -3.75 -19.08
CA TYR A 152 14.99 -2.43 -19.53
C TYR A 152 14.97 -1.36 -18.42
N GLY A 153 15.49 -1.67 -17.22
CA GLY A 153 15.59 -0.72 -16.11
C GLY A 153 14.37 -0.65 -15.21
N TYR A 154 13.41 -1.58 -15.33
CA TYR A 154 12.28 -1.67 -14.41
C TYR A 154 12.65 -2.35 -13.09
N SER A 155 11.99 -1.97 -12.04
CA SER A 155 12.04 -2.60 -10.71
C SER A 155 10.65 -3.05 -10.29
N ILE A 156 10.56 -4.14 -9.52
CA ILE A 156 9.31 -4.56 -8.92
C ILE A 156 8.94 -3.55 -7.84
N THR A 157 7.72 -3.03 -7.87
CA THR A 157 7.23 -2.04 -6.91
C THR A 157 6.11 -2.57 -6.04
N ASP A 158 5.33 -3.54 -6.53
CA ASP A 158 4.26 -4.15 -5.76
C ASP A 158 3.89 -5.53 -6.32
N LEU A 159 3.18 -6.34 -5.51
CA LEU A 159 2.66 -7.66 -5.85
C LEU A 159 1.33 -7.88 -5.11
N ALA A 160 0.30 -8.38 -5.81
CA ALA A 160 -1.00 -8.68 -5.24
C ALA A 160 -1.59 -10.00 -5.79
#